data_e59286392e99cc263221ff994911ca7d
#
_entry.id   e59286392e99cc263221ff994911ca7d
#
_cell.length_a   1.000
_cell.length_b   1.000
_cell.length_c   1.000
_cell.angle_alpha   90.00
_cell.angle_beta   90.00
_cell.angle_gamma   90.00
#
_symmetry.space_group_name_H-M   'P 1'
#
loop_
_entity.id
_entity.type
_entity.pdbx_description
1 polymer ?
#
loop_
_entity_poly.entity_id
_entity_poly.type
_entity_poly.pdbx_seq_one_letter_code
_entity_poly.pdbx_strand_id
1 'polypeptide(L)'
;MEGPTPVSALIHAATMVTAGVYMIVRNHAIFDLSPTAMTTVAWIGGLTALFAATIGLVQTDIKRVLAYSTVSQLGYMFLGCGLGAYTAAVFHLMTHAFFKALLFLSAGSVIHALSGEQDIRKMGALKSKIPWTHTLFLIGTIAIAGIPPLAGFWSKDEIMGHAFVHHHYVLYGMAAVGAFLTSFYMFRLTYLTFYGTSRLDHHTAEHVHESPMVMIGPLVVLATLSVIGGFPGVPPENGWFHHFLHSVAGVAGEEHATAPALMLGLMGTATVIALLGWGLAHYFYSGPSSAADALAARMPGVYTTLLNKYFVDELYDRLFVEPTKQIGRLCDWFDRTIIDGLVRSIDRGTDASSAAITWTEKHVVYAGLNIIGYANHRLARSWRRLQTGMVHQYAAIIVAGLFILVHLILLIWTGSGSNGYLSR
;
A
#
# COMPACT_ATOMS: atom_id res chain seq x y z
N MET A 1 5.42 5.05 9.58
CA MET A 1 4.79 4.00 10.42
C MET A 1 3.72 4.65 11.30
N GLU A 2 2.51 4.75 10.74
CA GLU A 2 1.40 5.48 11.40
C GLU A 2 0.58 4.57 12.35
N GLY A 3 0.70 3.25 12.22
CA GLY A 3 -0.04 2.29 13.04
C GLY A 3 0.46 2.22 14.49
N PRO A 4 -0.38 1.71 15.42
CA PRO A 4 0.04 1.46 16.81
C PRO A 4 1.25 0.53 16.87
N THR A 5 2.15 0.75 17.84
CA THR A 5 3.41 0.00 17.94
C THR A 5 3.23 -1.53 18.06
N PRO A 6 2.21 -2.07 18.77
CA PRO A 6 1.96 -3.52 18.78
C PRO A 6 1.65 -4.10 17.40
N VAL A 7 0.88 -3.37 16.56
CA VAL A 7 0.59 -3.77 15.18
C VAL A 7 1.87 -3.73 14.35
N SER A 8 2.70 -2.69 14.53
CA SER A 8 4.01 -2.61 13.88
C SER A 8 4.92 -3.76 14.30
N ALA A 9 4.90 -4.17 15.56
CA ALA A 9 5.64 -5.33 16.04
C ALA A 9 5.21 -6.61 15.30
N LEU A 10 3.91 -6.87 15.23
CA LEU A 10 3.38 -8.05 14.56
C LEU A 10 3.74 -8.06 13.06
N ILE A 11 3.50 -6.96 12.35
CA ILE A 11 3.75 -6.83 10.91
C ILE A 11 5.24 -7.00 10.58
N HIS A 12 6.12 -6.30 11.30
CA HIS A 12 7.55 -6.23 10.98
C HIS A 12 8.40 -7.30 11.65
N ALA A 13 7.89 -8.01 12.66
CA ALA A 13 8.67 -9.06 13.32
C ALA A 13 8.47 -10.44 12.68
N ALA A 14 7.22 -10.89 12.51
CA ALA A 14 6.95 -12.30 12.31
C ALA A 14 5.99 -12.64 11.16
N THR A 15 5.21 -11.69 10.63
CA THR A 15 4.08 -12.07 9.77
C THR A 15 4.21 -11.52 8.34
N MET A 16 3.79 -10.30 8.09
CA MET A 16 3.63 -9.77 6.75
C MET A 16 4.95 -9.71 5.97
N VAL A 17 6.00 -9.19 6.60
CA VAL A 17 7.30 -8.98 5.93
C VAL A 17 8.06 -10.28 5.66
N THR A 18 7.77 -11.35 6.40
CA THR A 18 8.41 -12.66 6.25
C THR A 18 7.74 -13.55 5.19
N ALA A 19 6.56 -13.15 4.71
CA ALA A 19 5.81 -13.90 3.70
C ALA A 19 6.62 -14.16 2.41
N GLY A 20 7.43 -13.18 1.97
CA GLY A 20 8.30 -13.33 0.81
C GLY A 20 9.39 -14.38 1.00
N VAL A 21 10.01 -14.43 2.18
CA VAL A 21 11.00 -15.47 2.53
C VAL A 21 10.33 -16.84 2.53
N TYR A 22 9.18 -16.97 3.20
CA TYR A 22 8.42 -18.20 3.21
C TYR A 22 8.00 -18.64 1.80
N MET A 23 7.59 -17.71 0.95
CA MET A 23 7.21 -17.99 -0.44
C MET A 23 8.35 -18.64 -1.23
N ILE A 24 9.58 -18.11 -1.11
CA ILE A 24 10.75 -18.71 -1.79
C ILE A 24 11.05 -20.10 -1.22
N VAL A 25 11.11 -20.23 0.11
CA VAL A 25 11.39 -21.52 0.75
C VAL A 25 10.32 -22.57 0.42
N ARG A 26 9.05 -22.19 0.41
CA ARG A 26 7.95 -23.11 0.08
C ARG A 26 7.99 -23.58 -1.37
N ASN A 27 8.47 -22.74 -2.27
CA ASN A 27 8.59 -23.03 -3.70
C ASN A 27 10.04 -23.27 -4.14
N HIS A 28 10.93 -23.64 -3.22
CA HIS A 28 12.37 -23.82 -3.51
C HIS A 28 12.60 -24.71 -4.73
N ALA A 29 11.85 -25.81 -4.89
CA ALA A 29 11.99 -26.71 -6.02
C ALA A 29 11.81 -26.01 -7.41
N ILE A 30 11.03 -24.92 -7.47
CA ILE A 30 10.87 -24.11 -8.69
C ILE A 30 12.03 -23.14 -8.83
N PHE A 31 12.43 -22.50 -7.72
CA PHE A 31 13.54 -21.55 -7.73
C PHE A 31 14.88 -22.20 -8.06
N ASP A 32 15.12 -23.41 -7.54
CA ASP A 32 16.36 -24.21 -7.78
C ASP A 32 16.57 -24.58 -9.26
N LEU A 33 15.47 -24.64 -10.04
CA LEU A 33 15.56 -24.85 -11.49
C LEU A 33 16.15 -23.67 -12.27
N SER A 34 16.24 -22.48 -11.66
CA SER A 34 16.72 -21.27 -12.30
C SER A 34 17.89 -20.63 -11.53
N PRO A 35 19.15 -20.94 -11.87
CA PRO A 35 20.31 -20.30 -11.25
C PRO A 35 20.31 -18.78 -11.35
N THR A 36 19.73 -18.23 -12.43
CA THR A 36 19.58 -16.78 -12.60
C THR A 36 18.65 -16.19 -11.56
N ALA A 37 17.51 -16.84 -11.28
CA ALA A 37 16.59 -16.40 -10.25
C ALA A 37 17.25 -16.42 -8.87
N MET A 38 17.93 -17.51 -8.53
CA MET A 38 18.64 -17.67 -7.25
C MET A 38 19.72 -16.59 -7.07
N THR A 39 20.56 -16.40 -8.08
CA THR A 39 21.60 -15.35 -8.07
C THR A 39 20.97 -13.97 -7.92
N THR A 40 19.86 -13.67 -8.60
CA THR A 40 19.15 -12.40 -8.49
C THR A 40 18.63 -12.18 -7.07
N VAL A 41 18.02 -13.19 -6.46
CA VAL A 41 17.53 -13.15 -5.07
C VAL A 41 18.68 -12.89 -4.10
N ALA A 42 19.82 -13.59 -4.27
CA ALA A 42 20.99 -13.40 -3.42
C ALA A 42 21.55 -11.98 -3.46
N TRP A 43 21.72 -11.43 -4.67
CA TRP A 43 22.23 -10.06 -4.85
C TRP A 43 21.27 -9.00 -4.35
N ILE A 44 19.97 -9.09 -4.66
CA ILE A 44 18.96 -8.17 -4.14
C ILE A 44 18.91 -8.26 -2.62
N GLY A 45 18.97 -9.47 -2.04
CA GLY A 45 19.03 -9.67 -0.61
C GLY A 45 20.23 -8.97 0.04
N GLY A 46 21.44 -9.22 -0.46
CA GLY A 46 22.66 -8.61 0.04
C GLY A 46 22.68 -7.08 -0.09
N LEU A 47 22.27 -6.54 -1.24
CA LEU A 47 22.15 -5.10 -1.47
C LEU A 47 21.12 -4.48 -0.54
N THR A 48 19.96 -5.11 -0.34
CA THR A 48 18.90 -4.64 0.57
C THR A 48 19.39 -4.62 2.01
N ALA A 49 20.12 -5.65 2.45
CA ALA A 49 20.69 -5.72 3.79
C ALA A 49 21.61 -4.52 4.06
N LEU A 50 22.51 -4.22 3.13
CA LEU A 50 23.44 -3.10 3.24
C LEU A 50 22.74 -1.74 3.12
N PHE A 51 21.91 -1.56 2.10
CA PHE A 51 21.20 -0.31 1.83
C PHE A 51 20.32 0.12 3.01
N ALA A 52 19.50 -0.79 3.55
CA ALA A 52 18.65 -0.49 4.68
C ALA A 52 19.48 -0.20 5.97
N ALA A 53 20.61 -0.91 6.17
CA ALA A 53 21.49 -0.65 7.29
C ALA A 53 22.08 0.77 7.25
N THR A 54 22.48 1.26 6.08
CA THR A 54 23.01 2.63 5.94
C THR A 54 21.97 3.70 6.24
N ILE A 55 20.70 3.49 5.87
CA ILE A 55 19.60 4.40 6.22
C ILE A 55 19.38 4.41 7.75
N GLY A 56 19.44 3.23 8.38
CA GLY A 56 19.29 3.07 9.84
C GLY A 56 20.27 3.89 10.66
N LEU A 57 21.47 4.19 10.12
CA LEU A 57 22.51 4.95 10.81
C LEU A 57 22.07 6.35 11.24
N VAL A 58 21.23 7.01 10.44
CA VAL A 58 20.91 8.45 10.60
C VAL A 58 19.46 8.72 10.96
N GLN A 59 18.58 7.72 10.91
CA GLN A 59 17.19 7.92 11.28
C GLN A 59 17.05 8.38 12.73
N THR A 60 16.09 9.27 12.97
CA THR A 60 15.87 9.92 14.26
C THR A 60 14.62 9.43 15.00
N ASP A 61 13.73 8.75 14.33
CA ASP A 61 12.53 8.14 14.87
C ASP A 61 12.81 6.70 15.30
N ILE A 62 12.49 6.34 16.56
CA ILE A 62 12.73 5.01 17.13
C ILE A 62 12.08 3.89 16.30
N LYS A 63 10.84 4.08 15.83
CA LYS A 63 10.15 3.11 14.99
C LYS A 63 10.81 3.01 13.61
N ARG A 64 11.25 4.11 13.02
CA ARG A 64 11.92 4.11 11.71
C ARG A 64 13.25 3.39 11.76
N VAL A 65 14.07 3.60 12.81
CA VAL A 65 15.32 2.84 13.00
C VAL A 65 15.02 1.34 13.03
N LEU A 66 14.03 0.92 13.81
CA LEU A 66 13.62 -0.48 13.90
C LEU A 66 13.03 -1.01 12.59
N ALA A 67 12.30 -0.20 11.82
CA ALA A 67 11.78 -0.58 10.51
C ALA A 67 12.89 -0.84 9.50
N TYR A 68 13.86 0.08 9.36
CA TYR A 68 15.01 -0.12 8.47
C TYR A 68 15.90 -1.28 8.91
N SER A 69 16.02 -1.50 10.21
CA SER A 69 16.69 -2.69 10.69
C SER A 69 15.94 -3.98 10.34
N THR A 70 14.59 -3.95 10.24
CA THR A 70 13.81 -5.09 9.72
C THR A 70 14.11 -5.34 8.24
N VAL A 71 14.06 -4.30 7.41
CA VAL A 71 14.38 -4.42 5.98
C VAL A 71 15.78 -4.99 5.78
N SER A 72 16.76 -4.55 6.59
CA SER A 72 18.11 -5.09 6.56
C SER A 72 18.15 -6.58 6.92
N GLN A 73 17.47 -7.03 7.99
CA GLN A 73 17.46 -8.45 8.38
C GLN A 73 16.71 -9.33 7.35
N LEU A 74 15.65 -8.82 6.74
CA LEU A 74 15.02 -9.51 5.60
C LEU A 74 15.99 -9.67 4.43
N GLY A 75 16.80 -8.66 4.16
CA GLY A 75 17.89 -8.77 3.18
C GLY A 75 18.81 -9.96 3.44
N TYR A 76 19.19 -10.23 4.70
CA TYR A 76 19.95 -11.45 5.06
C TYR A 76 19.16 -12.73 4.77
N MET A 77 17.87 -12.76 5.09
CA MET A 77 17.05 -13.95 4.82
C MET A 77 16.92 -14.23 3.32
N PHE A 78 16.72 -13.18 2.50
CA PHE A 78 16.72 -13.33 1.04
C PHE A 78 18.09 -13.71 0.49
N LEU A 79 19.16 -13.17 1.06
CA LEU A 79 20.54 -13.60 0.73
C LEU A 79 20.70 -15.10 1.00
N GLY A 80 20.30 -15.58 2.18
CA GLY A 80 20.32 -17.00 2.52
C GLY A 80 19.48 -17.84 1.56
N CYS A 81 18.26 -17.44 1.25
CA CYS A 81 17.41 -18.12 0.27
C CYS A 81 18.08 -18.19 -1.11
N GLY A 82 18.63 -17.07 -1.60
CA GLY A 82 19.27 -17.00 -2.92
C GLY A 82 20.56 -17.81 -3.03
N LEU A 83 21.18 -18.14 -1.90
CA LEU A 83 22.34 -19.04 -1.83
C LEU A 83 21.96 -20.51 -1.60
N GLY A 84 20.65 -20.85 -1.51
CA GLY A 84 20.21 -22.21 -1.20
C GLY A 84 20.17 -22.53 0.30
N ALA A 85 20.65 -21.64 1.16
CA ALA A 85 20.65 -21.81 2.63
C ALA A 85 19.25 -21.58 3.22
N TYR A 86 18.25 -22.32 2.74
CA TYR A 86 16.85 -22.14 3.10
C TYR A 86 16.61 -22.35 4.60
N THR A 87 17.24 -23.38 5.17
CA THR A 87 17.13 -23.68 6.61
C THR A 87 17.67 -22.56 7.47
N ALA A 88 18.84 -22.03 7.14
CA ALA A 88 19.43 -20.88 7.82
C ALA A 88 18.55 -19.63 7.69
N ALA A 89 17.96 -19.38 6.52
CA ALA A 89 17.04 -18.28 6.30
C ALA A 89 15.77 -18.37 7.19
N VAL A 90 15.15 -19.54 7.29
CA VAL A 90 13.98 -19.79 8.14
C VAL A 90 14.35 -19.79 9.63
N PHE A 91 15.52 -20.30 9.99
CA PHE A 91 16.05 -20.21 11.34
C PHE A 91 16.25 -18.75 11.76
N HIS A 92 16.83 -17.95 10.88
CA HIS A 92 16.96 -16.51 11.14
C HIS A 92 15.59 -15.81 11.20
N LEU A 93 14.61 -16.22 10.40
CA LEU A 93 13.22 -15.73 10.48
C LEU A 93 12.61 -15.99 11.85
N MET A 94 12.78 -17.20 12.41
CA MET A 94 12.27 -17.56 13.72
C MET A 94 12.92 -16.72 14.83
N THR A 95 14.24 -16.65 14.86
CA THR A 95 14.95 -15.86 15.88
C THR A 95 14.67 -14.37 15.74
N HIS A 96 14.57 -13.87 14.50
CA HIS A 96 14.17 -12.50 14.18
C HIS A 96 12.80 -12.17 14.73
N ALA A 97 11.82 -13.07 14.63
CA ALA A 97 10.50 -12.86 15.19
C ALA A 97 10.58 -12.54 16.69
N PHE A 98 11.43 -13.25 17.46
CA PHE A 98 11.56 -13.05 18.89
C PHE A 98 12.20 -11.69 19.24
N PHE A 99 13.41 -11.45 18.78
CA PHE A 99 14.10 -10.21 19.17
C PHE A 99 13.50 -8.97 18.52
N LYS A 100 12.87 -9.10 17.37
CA LYS A 100 12.26 -7.95 16.68
C LYS A 100 10.94 -7.55 17.31
N ALA A 101 10.08 -8.52 17.65
CA ALA A 101 8.88 -8.23 18.42
C ALA A 101 9.25 -7.62 19.79
N LEU A 102 10.27 -8.16 20.46
CA LEU A 102 10.80 -7.59 21.69
C LEU A 102 11.20 -6.12 21.53
N LEU A 103 11.98 -5.79 20.49
CA LEU A 103 12.45 -4.42 20.26
C LEU A 103 11.32 -3.45 19.95
N PHE A 104 10.37 -3.85 19.07
CA PHE A 104 9.23 -3.00 18.75
C PHE A 104 8.30 -2.79 19.94
N LEU A 105 7.97 -3.84 20.68
CA LEU A 105 7.11 -3.71 21.85
C LEU A 105 7.81 -2.92 22.97
N SER A 106 9.13 -3.11 23.18
CA SER A 106 9.90 -2.29 24.10
C SER A 106 9.97 -0.82 23.67
N ALA A 107 10.09 -0.54 22.35
CA ALA A 107 9.96 0.81 21.82
C ALA A 107 8.56 1.38 22.07
N GLY A 108 7.52 0.56 21.96
CA GLY A 108 6.16 0.94 22.34
C GLY A 108 6.04 1.32 23.82
N SER A 109 6.71 0.58 24.70
CA SER A 109 6.80 0.90 26.12
C SER A 109 7.51 2.23 26.36
N VAL A 110 8.62 2.51 25.65
CA VAL A 110 9.30 3.83 25.70
C VAL A 110 8.38 4.95 25.26
N ILE A 111 7.72 4.80 24.11
CA ILE A 111 6.80 5.80 23.56
C ILE A 111 5.62 6.04 24.51
N HIS A 112 5.10 5.00 25.14
CA HIS A 112 4.04 5.10 26.15
C HIS A 112 4.51 5.90 27.36
N ALA A 113 5.70 5.59 27.89
CA ALA A 113 6.30 6.30 29.02
C ALA A 113 6.58 7.78 28.71
N LEU A 114 6.76 8.14 27.44
CA LEU A 114 7.06 9.51 26.98
C LEU A 114 5.84 10.20 26.34
N SER A 115 4.62 9.76 26.65
CA SER A 115 3.36 10.37 26.15
C SER A 115 3.31 10.55 24.64
N GLY A 116 3.92 9.62 23.88
CA GLY A 116 3.87 9.60 22.43
C GLY A 116 5.11 10.13 21.69
N GLU A 117 6.14 10.63 22.38
CA GLU A 117 7.38 11.09 21.74
C GLU A 117 8.12 9.92 21.08
N GLN A 118 8.55 10.11 19.83
CA GLN A 118 9.24 9.10 19.02
C GLN A 118 10.66 9.54 18.59
N ASP A 119 10.98 10.84 18.68
CA ASP A 119 12.28 11.36 18.28
C ASP A 119 13.35 11.05 19.34
N ILE A 120 14.29 10.16 18.98
CA ILE A 120 15.39 9.75 19.88
C ILE A 120 16.31 10.90 20.29
N ARG A 121 16.31 12.01 19.55
CA ARG A 121 17.10 13.21 19.89
C ARG A 121 16.52 13.96 21.08
N LYS A 122 15.22 13.79 21.36
CA LYS A 122 14.53 14.36 22.51
C LYS A 122 14.47 13.43 23.72
N MET A 123 14.99 12.19 23.60
CA MET A 123 15.06 11.20 24.69
C MET A 123 16.35 11.34 25.49
N GLY A 124 16.62 10.42 26.41
CA GLY A 124 17.86 10.31 27.18
C GLY A 124 17.63 10.09 28.65
N ALA A 125 18.61 9.49 29.33
CA ALA A 125 18.60 9.19 30.76
C ALA A 125 17.39 8.35 31.24
N LEU A 126 16.79 7.53 30.38
CA LEU A 126 15.60 6.73 30.71
C LEU A 126 15.93 5.45 31.50
N LYS A 127 17.18 5.02 31.55
CA LYS A 127 17.60 3.77 32.18
C LYS A 127 17.13 3.65 33.64
N SER A 128 17.19 4.73 34.41
CA SER A 128 16.78 4.73 35.82
C SER A 128 15.28 4.85 36.03
N LYS A 129 14.57 5.46 35.06
CA LYS A 129 13.14 5.71 35.14
C LYS A 129 12.30 4.52 34.67
N ILE A 130 12.77 3.79 33.65
CA ILE A 130 12.12 2.61 33.09
C ILE A 130 13.08 1.42 32.98
N PRO A 131 13.56 0.87 34.12
CA PRO A 131 14.63 -0.13 34.17
C PRO A 131 14.24 -1.47 33.52
N TRP A 132 13.02 -1.93 33.66
CA TRP A 132 12.53 -3.15 32.98
C TRP A 132 12.55 -3.00 31.49
N THR A 133 11.92 -1.95 30.98
CA THR A 133 11.89 -1.65 29.53
C THR A 133 13.31 -1.50 28.97
N HIS A 134 14.23 -0.82 29.69
CA HIS A 134 15.63 -0.70 29.30
C HIS A 134 16.32 -2.06 29.17
N THR A 135 16.18 -2.93 30.16
CA THR A 135 16.85 -4.24 30.16
C THR A 135 16.36 -5.12 29.04
N LEU A 136 15.04 -5.15 28.83
CA LEU A 136 14.39 -5.92 27.77
C LEU A 136 14.77 -5.40 26.38
N PHE A 137 14.82 -4.08 26.20
CA PHE A 137 15.29 -3.46 24.95
C PHE A 137 16.77 -3.79 24.67
N LEU A 138 17.60 -3.76 25.71
CA LEU A 138 19.03 -4.09 25.61
C LEU A 138 19.25 -5.56 25.20
N ILE A 139 18.50 -6.51 25.75
CA ILE A 139 18.53 -7.92 25.34
C ILE A 139 18.22 -8.03 23.83
N GLY A 140 17.14 -7.39 23.36
CA GLY A 140 16.82 -7.36 21.94
C GLY A 140 17.91 -6.72 21.08
N THR A 141 18.55 -5.65 21.58
CA THR A 141 19.67 -4.97 20.90
C THR A 141 20.88 -5.89 20.75
N ILE A 142 21.26 -6.58 21.81
CA ILE A 142 22.39 -7.54 21.79
C ILE A 142 22.08 -8.71 20.87
N ALA A 143 20.83 -9.20 20.89
CA ALA A 143 20.39 -10.30 20.04
C ALA A 143 20.47 -9.94 18.54
N ILE A 144 19.91 -8.80 18.12
CA ILE A 144 19.95 -8.39 16.71
C ILE A 144 21.37 -8.01 16.25
N ALA A 145 22.20 -7.48 17.14
CA ALA A 145 23.60 -7.20 16.84
C ALA A 145 24.39 -8.48 16.50
N GLY A 146 23.93 -9.65 16.93
CA GLY A 146 24.61 -10.92 16.72
C GLY A 146 25.75 -11.13 17.72
N ILE A 147 25.58 -10.72 18.97
CA ILE A 147 26.57 -10.94 20.01
C ILE A 147 26.24 -12.25 20.74
N PRO A 148 27.24 -13.17 20.89
CA PRO A 148 27.03 -14.44 21.60
C PRO A 148 26.60 -14.21 23.06
N PRO A 149 25.82 -15.10 23.66
CA PRO A 149 25.25 -16.35 23.14
C PRO A 149 23.81 -16.21 22.60
N LEU A 150 23.34 -14.99 22.30
CA LEU A 150 21.94 -14.70 21.97
C LEU A 150 21.54 -15.26 20.58
N ALA A 151 20.22 -15.43 20.39
CA ALA A 151 19.66 -16.14 19.25
C ALA A 151 20.07 -15.59 17.87
N GLY A 152 20.20 -14.27 17.72
CA GLY A 152 20.59 -13.64 16.47
C GLY A 152 22.03 -13.90 16.04
N PHE A 153 22.91 -14.27 16.99
CA PHE A 153 24.28 -14.71 16.67
C PHE A 153 24.26 -15.99 15.86
N TRP A 154 23.65 -17.04 16.36
CA TRP A 154 23.61 -18.36 15.71
C TRP A 154 23.00 -18.31 14.32
N SER A 155 21.85 -17.67 14.18
CA SER A 155 21.11 -17.67 12.93
C SER A 155 21.69 -16.75 11.84
N LYS A 156 22.27 -15.60 12.22
CA LYS A 156 22.90 -14.69 11.24
C LYS A 156 24.25 -15.23 10.78
N ASP A 157 25.02 -15.77 11.70
CA ASP A 157 26.33 -16.32 11.41
C ASP A 157 26.25 -17.51 10.45
N GLU A 158 25.21 -18.32 10.56
CA GLU A 158 24.94 -19.43 9.63
C GLU A 158 24.74 -18.95 8.19
N ILE A 159 23.95 -17.90 7.95
CA ILE A 159 23.77 -17.30 6.62
C ILE A 159 25.10 -16.75 6.09
N MET A 160 25.85 -16.06 6.93
CA MET A 160 27.15 -15.48 6.55
C MET A 160 28.17 -16.58 6.29
N GLY A 161 28.21 -17.61 7.13
CA GLY A 161 29.09 -18.77 6.98
C GLY A 161 28.85 -19.50 5.66
N HIS A 162 27.57 -19.73 5.32
CA HIS A 162 27.18 -20.35 4.06
C HIS A 162 27.68 -19.53 2.84
N ALA A 163 27.53 -18.19 2.88
CA ALA A 163 28.04 -17.33 1.82
C ALA A 163 29.58 -17.44 1.66
N PHE A 164 30.31 -17.59 2.76
CA PHE A 164 31.78 -17.74 2.73
C PHE A 164 32.22 -19.09 2.21
N VAL A 165 31.62 -20.18 2.70
CA VAL A 165 31.96 -21.57 2.34
C VAL A 165 31.70 -21.81 0.87
N HIS A 166 30.66 -21.26 0.29
CA HIS A 166 30.35 -21.39 -1.14
C HIS A 166 31.07 -20.34 -2.03
N HIS A 167 32.11 -19.69 -1.50
CA HIS A 167 32.98 -18.75 -2.25
C HIS A 167 32.28 -17.47 -2.75
N HIS A 168 31.10 -17.10 -2.19
CA HIS A 168 30.44 -15.86 -2.49
C HIS A 168 31.01 -14.70 -1.65
N TYR A 169 32.31 -14.43 -1.75
CA TYR A 169 33.02 -13.48 -0.88
C TYR A 169 32.50 -12.06 -0.93
N VAL A 170 31.98 -11.59 -2.07
CA VAL A 170 31.39 -10.25 -2.19
C VAL A 170 30.12 -10.16 -1.35
N LEU A 171 29.23 -11.14 -1.46
CA LEU A 171 27.98 -11.21 -0.69
C LEU A 171 28.27 -11.38 0.81
N TYR A 172 29.27 -12.18 1.18
CA TYR A 172 29.77 -12.27 2.54
C TYR A 172 30.26 -10.90 3.06
N GLY A 173 31.05 -10.17 2.28
CA GLY A 173 31.54 -8.84 2.62
C GLY A 173 30.40 -7.83 2.82
N MET A 174 29.38 -7.86 1.96
CA MET A 174 28.20 -7.03 2.12
C MET A 174 27.44 -7.36 3.41
N ALA A 175 27.25 -8.63 3.70
CA ALA A 175 26.63 -9.10 4.93
C ALA A 175 27.46 -8.71 6.17
N ALA A 176 28.77 -8.86 6.14
CA ALA A 176 29.68 -8.48 7.22
C ALA A 176 29.62 -6.97 7.54
N VAL A 177 29.65 -6.11 6.49
CA VAL A 177 29.47 -4.67 6.64
C VAL A 177 28.08 -4.36 7.20
N GLY A 178 27.03 -5.01 6.68
CA GLY A 178 25.68 -4.87 7.19
C GLY A 178 25.54 -5.26 8.67
N ALA A 179 26.24 -6.31 9.13
CA ALA A 179 26.28 -6.74 10.52
C ALA A 179 26.95 -5.70 11.42
N PHE A 180 28.10 -5.14 10.99
CA PHE A 180 28.77 -4.04 11.66
C PHE A 180 27.83 -2.82 11.81
N LEU A 181 27.20 -2.39 10.72
CA LEU A 181 26.27 -1.28 10.73
C LEU A 181 25.05 -1.55 11.62
N THR A 182 24.55 -2.80 11.61
CA THR A 182 23.42 -3.22 12.47
C THR A 182 23.77 -3.05 13.94
N SER A 183 24.92 -3.54 14.36
CA SER A 183 25.40 -3.35 15.74
C SER A 183 25.54 -1.87 16.06
N PHE A 184 26.17 -1.09 15.19
CA PHE A 184 26.38 0.34 15.41
C PHE A 184 25.06 1.10 15.60
N TYR A 185 24.11 1.01 14.67
CA TYR A 185 22.88 1.82 14.77
C TYR A 185 21.94 1.35 15.90
N MET A 186 21.94 0.06 16.24
CA MET A 186 21.14 -0.44 17.34
C MET A 186 21.68 0.03 18.70
N PHE A 187 22.99 0.02 18.88
CA PHE A 187 23.60 0.60 20.08
C PHE A 187 23.51 2.13 20.11
N ARG A 188 23.62 2.81 18.94
CA ARG A 188 23.32 4.24 18.84
C ARG A 188 21.90 4.53 19.35
N LEU A 189 20.90 3.76 18.90
CA LEU A 189 19.52 3.90 19.33
C LEU A 189 19.40 3.70 20.85
N THR A 190 20.03 2.67 21.39
CA THR A 190 20.05 2.37 22.83
C THR A 190 20.70 3.49 23.65
N TYR A 191 21.85 4.00 23.21
CA TYR A 191 22.54 5.09 23.91
C TYR A 191 21.72 6.39 23.90
N LEU A 192 21.19 6.78 22.77
CA LEU A 192 20.39 8.01 22.64
C LEU A 192 19.07 7.95 23.43
N THR A 193 18.47 6.77 23.57
CA THR A 193 17.21 6.59 24.29
C THR A 193 17.42 6.49 25.80
N PHE A 194 18.34 5.67 26.26
CA PHE A 194 18.41 5.28 27.66
C PHE A 194 19.57 5.90 28.47
N TYR A 195 20.60 6.40 27.80
CA TYR A 195 21.82 6.91 28.46
C TYR A 195 22.00 8.41 28.19
N GLY A 196 23.08 8.96 28.71
CA GLY A 196 23.43 10.37 28.60
C GLY A 196 22.58 11.28 29.46
N THR A 197 22.46 12.55 29.07
CA THR A 197 21.62 13.56 29.74
C THR A 197 20.18 13.50 29.24
N SER A 198 19.21 13.78 30.10
CA SER A 198 17.81 13.90 29.68
C SER A 198 17.63 15.12 28.77
N ARG A 199 16.99 14.89 27.64
CA ARG A 199 16.62 15.94 26.66
C ARG A 199 15.11 16.10 26.57
N LEU A 200 14.39 15.52 27.55
CA LEU A 200 12.93 15.64 27.65
C LEU A 200 12.54 17.05 28.09
N ASP A 201 11.39 17.51 27.64
CA ASP A 201 10.74 18.69 28.18
C ASP A 201 10.32 18.42 29.65
N HIS A 202 10.21 19.50 30.42
CA HIS A 202 9.96 19.41 31.87
C HIS A 202 8.67 18.66 32.20
N HIS A 203 7.61 18.91 31.45
CA HIS A 203 6.32 18.26 31.64
C HIS A 203 6.40 16.74 31.42
N THR A 204 7.00 16.29 30.32
CA THR A 204 7.16 14.87 30.03
C THR A 204 8.09 14.20 31.05
N ALA A 205 9.17 14.88 31.46
CA ALA A 205 10.14 14.33 32.40
C ALA A 205 9.56 13.99 33.78
N GLU A 206 8.54 14.73 34.24
CA GLU A 206 7.86 14.50 35.52
C GLU A 206 6.90 13.29 35.50
N HIS A 207 6.37 12.96 34.34
CA HIS A 207 5.36 11.91 34.18
C HIS A 207 5.92 10.57 33.69
N VAL A 208 7.24 10.47 33.47
CA VAL A 208 7.86 9.21 33.04
C VAL A 208 7.72 8.15 34.12
N HIS A 209 7.05 7.05 33.78
CA HIS A 209 6.89 5.89 34.65
C HIS A 209 7.05 4.59 33.85
N GLU A 210 7.37 3.49 34.53
CA GLU A 210 7.48 2.18 33.93
C GLU A 210 6.10 1.71 33.40
N SER A 211 6.09 0.98 32.31
CA SER A 211 4.86 0.41 31.76
C SER A 211 4.26 -0.65 32.67
N PRO A 212 2.93 -0.84 32.67
CA PRO A 212 2.24 -1.81 33.50
C PRO A 212 2.67 -3.26 33.15
N MET A 213 2.54 -4.17 34.10
CA MET A 213 2.96 -5.59 33.94
C MET A 213 2.29 -6.30 32.78
N VAL A 214 1.08 -5.88 32.37
CA VAL A 214 0.40 -6.39 31.16
C VAL A 214 1.22 -6.13 29.89
N MET A 215 1.97 -5.03 29.84
CA MET A 215 2.90 -4.73 28.74
C MET A 215 4.26 -5.41 28.94
N ILE A 216 4.78 -5.43 30.16
CA ILE A 216 6.10 -6.00 30.47
C ILE A 216 6.10 -7.54 30.34
N GLY A 217 5.02 -8.24 30.71
CA GLY A 217 4.93 -9.70 30.67
C GLY A 217 5.28 -10.32 29.32
N PRO A 218 4.62 -9.91 28.22
CA PRO A 218 4.99 -10.37 26.87
C PRO A 218 6.44 -10.07 26.48
N LEU A 219 7.00 -8.92 26.93
CA LEU A 219 8.39 -8.57 26.66
C LEU A 219 9.36 -9.54 27.35
N VAL A 220 9.07 -9.95 28.59
CA VAL A 220 9.89 -10.94 29.32
C VAL A 220 9.91 -12.28 28.59
N VAL A 221 8.75 -12.74 28.11
CA VAL A 221 8.67 -13.98 27.33
C VAL A 221 9.50 -13.88 26.05
N LEU A 222 9.36 -12.78 25.29
CA LEU A 222 10.13 -12.57 24.06
C LEU A 222 11.63 -12.39 24.34
N ALA A 223 12.02 -11.77 25.45
CA ALA A 223 13.42 -11.67 25.87
C ALA A 223 14.00 -13.03 26.18
N THR A 224 13.27 -13.86 26.91
CA THR A 224 13.67 -15.25 27.20
C THR A 224 13.88 -16.02 25.90
N LEU A 225 12.92 -15.94 24.96
CA LEU A 225 13.05 -16.57 23.64
C LEU A 225 14.19 -15.98 22.79
N SER A 226 14.52 -14.70 22.95
CA SER A 226 15.67 -14.06 22.29
C SER A 226 17.02 -14.54 22.85
N VAL A 227 17.04 -15.03 24.08
CA VAL A 227 18.23 -15.64 24.69
C VAL A 227 18.35 -17.11 24.30
N ILE A 228 17.29 -17.90 24.48
CA ILE A 228 17.35 -19.37 24.31
C ILE A 228 16.98 -19.85 22.90
N GLY A 229 16.29 -19.05 22.10
CA GLY A 229 15.76 -19.43 20.77
C GLY A 229 16.82 -19.69 19.72
N GLY A 230 18.10 -19.43 20.01
CA GLY A 230 19.24 -19.81 19.16
C GLY A 230 19.69 -21.26 19.35
N PHE A 231 19.50 -21.83 20.53
CA PHE A 231 19.99 -23.17 20.83
C PHE A 231 19.37 -24.32 20.01
N PRO A 232 18.11 -24.26 19.53
CA PRO A 232 17.57 -25.27 18.65
C PRO A 232 18.35 -25.43 17.33
N GLY A 233 19.12 -24.44 16.90
CA GLY A 233 20.00 -24.50 15.73
C GLY A 233 21.42 -24.95 16.03
N VAL A 234 21.73 -25.34 17.27
CA VAL A 234 23.09 -25.78 17.67
C VAL A 234 23.14 -27.29 17.78
N PRO A 235 24.18 -27.97 17.20
CA PRO A 235 25.25 -27.36 16.40
C PRO A 235 24.73 -26.83 15.05
N PRO A 236 25.36 -25.80 14.49
CA PRO A 236 24.97 -25.30 13.16
C PRO A 236 24.93 -26.42 12.13
N GLU A 237 23.97 -26.33 11.20
CA GLU A 237 23.68 -27.33 10.13
C GLU A 237 23.09 -28.66 10.64
N ASN A 238 23.26 -29.04 11.92
CA ASN A 238 22.80 -30.31 12.50
C ASN A 238 21.94 -30.16 13.76
N GLY A 239 21.42 -28.96 14.05
CA GLY A 239 20.54 -28.72 15.18
C GLY A 239 19.15 -29.33 15.01
N TRP A 240 18.41 -29.46 16.12
CA TRP A 240 17.03 -29.96 16.09
C TRP A 240 16.13 -29.21 15.10
N PHE A 241 16.29 -27.91 14.99
CA PHE A 241 15.51 -27.07 14.07
C PHE A 241 15.76 -27.43 12.60
N HIS A 242 17.01 -27.74 12.24
CA HIS A 242 17.37 -28.17 10.89
C HIS A 242 16.73 -29.50 10.52
N HIS A 243 16.78 -30.50 11.41
CA HIS A 243 16.12 -31.78 11.20
C HIS A 243 14.60 -31.64 11.08
N PHE A 244 13.99 -30.80 11.91
CA PHE A 244 12.57 -30.50 11.83
C PHE A 244 12.19 -29.89 10.47
N LEU A 245 12.90 -28.87 10.03
CA LEU A 245 12.59 -28.19 8.78
C LEU A 245 12.84 -29.08 7.55
N HIS A 246 13.90 -29.85 7.57
CA HIS A 246 14.19 -30.84 6.53
C HIS A 246 13.03 -31.84 6.36
N SER A 247 12.48 -32.35 7.43
CA SER A 247 11.37 -33.31 7.39
C SER A 247 10.05 -32.68 6.89
N VAL A 248 9.82 -31.40 7.15
CA VAL A 248 8.55 -30.70 6.84
C VAL A 248 8.58 -30.04 5.47
N ALA A 249 9.68 -29.38 5.13
CA ALA A 249 9.79 -28.57 3.90
C ALA A 249 10.43 -29.35 2.73
N GLY A 250 10.99 -30.54 2.97
CA GLY A 250 11.70 -31.31 1.94
C GLY A 250 12.97 -30.60 1.42
N VAL A 251 13.44 -29.60 2.15
CA VAL A 251 14.66 -28.86 1.82
C VAL A 251 15.85 -29.79 2.12
N ALA A 252 16.54 -30.25 1.08
CA ALA A 252 17.74 -31.05 1.27
C ALA A 252 18.76 -30.25 2.07
N GLY A 253 19.19 -30.78 3.20
CA GLY A 253 20.38 -30.27 3.89
C GLY A 253 21.57 -30.53 2.99
N GLU A 254 22.26 -29.50 2.54
CA GLU A 254 23.55 -29.70 1.91
C GLU A 254 24.52 -30.24 2.96
N GLU A 255 24.86 -31.52 2.86
CA GLU A 255 25.86 -32.16 3.71
C GLU A 255 27.28 -31.71 3.32
N HIS A 256 27.54 -30.41 3.42
CA HIS A 256 28.93 -29.93 3.39
C HIS A 256 29.36 -29.82 4.84
N ALA A 257 29.98 -30.85 5.34
CA ALA A 257 30.63 -30.83 6.66
C ALA A 257 31.74 -29.76 6.68
N THR A 258 31.35 -28.54 7.05
CA THR A 258 32.29 -27.44 7.22
C THR A 258 33.31 -27.83 8.31
N ALA A 259 34.59 -27.71 8.03
CA ALA A 259 35.65 -28.04 9.01
C ALA A 259 35.39 -27.24 10.32
N PRO A 260 35.32 -27.88 11.49
CA PRO A 260 35.01 -27.22 12.75
C PRO A 260 35.87 -25.98 13.05
N ALA A 261 37.14 -26.02 12.67
CA ALA A 261 38.06 -24.89 12.85
C ALA A 261 37.70 -23.69 11.97
N LEU A 262 37.21 -23.88 10.74
CA LEU A 262 36.72 -22.78 9.89
C LEU A 262 35.47 -22.18 10.45
N MET A 263 34.55 -23.02 10.91
CA MET A 263 33.29 -22.56 11.54
C MET A 263 33.56 -21.70 12.77
N LEU A 264 34.41 -22.15 13.68
CA LEU A 264 34.83 -21.36 14.84
C LEU A 264 35.51 -20.04 14.43
N GLY A 265 36.30 -20.06 13.38
CA GLY A 265 36.91 -18.86 12.82
C GLY A 265 35.87 -17.85 12.29
N LEU A 266 34.84 -18.31 11.56
CA LEU A 266 33.77 -17.46 11.05
C LEU A 266 32.92 -16.89 12.21
N MET A 267 32.57 -17.70 13.19
CA MET A 267 31.87 -17.27 14.40
C MET A 267 32.68 -16.23 15.18
N GLY A 268 33.98 -16.42 15.29
CA GLY A 268 34.91 -15.45 15.90
C GLY A 268 34.93 -14.13 15.14
N THR A 269 35.01 -14.15 13.82
CA THR A 269 34.99 -12.94 12.99
C THR A 269 33.67 -12.20 13.07
N ALA A 270 32.53 -12.89 13.06
CA ALA A 270 31.20 -12.28 13.25
C ALA A 270 31.08 -11.59 14.63
N THR A 271 31.59 -12.25 15.67
CA THR A 271 31.62 -11.66 17.02
C THR A 271 32.47 -10.38 17.05
N VAL A 272 33.65 -10.40 16.46
CA VAL A 272 34.53 -9.22 16.39
C VAL A 272 33.85 -8.08 15.63
N ILE A 273 33.21 -8.38 14.50
CA ILE A 273 32.46 -7.38 13.72
C ILE A 273 31.35 -6.73 14.55
N ALA A 274 30.57 -7.53 15.28
CA ALA A 274 29.51 -7.03 16.13
C ALA A 274 30.06 -6.17 17.28
N LEU A 275 31.14 -6.58 17.93
CA LEU A 275 31.80 -5.83 19.01
C LEU A 275 32.45 -4.53 18.51
N LEU A 276 33.02 -4.51 17.32
CA LEU A 276 33.54 -3.28 16.69
C LEU A 276 32.40 -2.27 16.42
N GLY A 277 31.26 -2.74 15.92
CA GLY A 277 30.08 -1.89 15.73
C GLY A 277 29.59 -1.30 17.05
N TRP A 278 29.50 -2.11 18.10
CA TRP A 278 29.16 -1.64 19.44
C TRP A 278 30.22 -0.67 20.00
N GLY A 279 31.51 -1.00 19.92
CA GLY A 279 32.60 -0.15 20.40
C GLY A 279 32.58 1.22 19.72
N LEU A 280 32.36 1.26 18.41
CA LEU A 280 32.24 2.52 17.67
C LEU A 280 30.98 3.32 18.11
N ALA A 281 29.84 2.68 18.30
CA ALA A 281 28.65 3.34 18.84
C ALA A 281 28.87 3.88 20.26
N HIS A 282 29.57 3.12 21.09
CA HIS A 282 29.98 3.56 22.42
C HIS A 282 30.85 4.81 22.36
N TYR A 283 31.86 4.82 21.52
CA TYR A 283 32.77 5.97 21.34
C TYR A 283 32.01 7.24 20.93
N PHE A 284 31.04 7.14 20.01
CA PHE A 284 30.30 8.30 19.52
C PHE A 284 29.17 8.76 20.44
N TYR A 285 28.54 7.88 21.21
CA TYR A 285 27.26 8.17 21.89
C TYR A 285 27.27 7.95 23.43
N SER A 286 28.36 7.46 24.00
CA SER A 286 28.45 7.32 25.48
C SER A 286 28.80 8.61 26.22
N GLY A 287 29.45 9.55 25.50
CA GLY A 287 29.82 10.87 25.98
C GLY A 287 28.97 12.00 25.41
N PRO A 288 29.32 13.25 25.63
CA PRO A 288 28.69 14.38 24.96
C PRO A 288 28.88 14.26 23.45
N SER A 289 27.78 14.33 22.70
CA SER A 289 27.63 13.93 21.28
C SER A 289 28.41 14.75 20.22
N SER A 290 29.43 15.48 20.61
CA SER A 290 30.20 16.37 19.74
C SER A 290 30.90 15.69 18.56
N ALA A 291 31.32 14.41 18.71
CA ALA A 291 32.02 13.71 17.64
C ALA A 291 31.09 13.25 16.50
N ALA A 292 29.88 12.80 16.82
CA ALA A 292 28.89 12.42 15.83
C ALA A 292 28.39 13.64 15.02
N ASP A 293 28.12 14.75 15.71
CA ASP A 293 27.69 16.00 15.09
C ASP A 293 28.79 16.60 14.20
N ALA A 294 30.06 16.53 14.67
CA ALA A 294 31.21 16.96 13.87
C ALA A 294 31.38 16.12 12.59
N LEU A 295 31.14 14.80 12.64
CA LEU A 295 31.18 13.94 11.46
C LEU A 295 30.06 14.29 10.47
N ALA A 296 28.84 14.46 10.97
CA ALA A 296 27.68 14.88 10.15
C ALA A 296 27.93 16.25 9.47
N ALA A 297 28.52 17.19 10.21
CA ALA A 297 28.88 18.52 9.67
C ALA A 297 30.00 18.47 8.61
N ARG A 298 30.93 17.50 8.69
CA ARG A 298 31.98 17.31 7.68
C ARG A 298 31.48 16.69 6.39
N MET A 299 30.41 15.91 6.42
CA MET A 299 29.88 15.18 5.28
C MET A 299 28.36 15.45 5.09
N PRO A 300 27.95 16.72 4.91
CA PRO A 300 26.53 17.09 4.92
C PRO A 300 25.76 16.45 3.75
N GLY A 301 26.37 16.29 2.57
CA GLY A 301 25.73 15.64 1.42
C GLY A 301 25.42 14.18 1.69
N VAL A 302 26.36 13.42 2.26
CA VAL A 302 26.12 12.02 2.63
C VAL A 302 25.05 11.90 3.71
N TYR A 303 25.14 12.73 4.76
CA TYR A 303 24.16 12.75 5.83
C TYR A 303 22.73 13.03 5.32
N THR A 304 22.59 14.06 4.46
CA THR A 304 21.29 14.43 3.86
C THR A 304 20.76 13.33 2.94
N THR A 305 21.61 12.69 2.15
CA THR A 305 21.22 11.57 1.27
C THR A 305 20.70 10.39 2.08
N LEU A 306 21.39 10.00 3.14
CA LEU A 306 20.99 8.92 4.03
C LEU A 306 19.70 9.26 4.81
N LEU A 307 19.60 10.49 5.30
CA LEU A 307 18.43 10.97 6.04
C LEU A 307 17.16 10.95 5.17
N ASN A 308 17.29 11.38 3.91
CA ASN A 308 16.24 11.35 2.90
C ASN A 308 16.15 9.99 2.17
N LYS A 309 16.75 8.92 2.71
CA LYS A 309 16.60 7.56 2.19
C LYS A 309 17.00 7.45 0.72
N TYR A 310 18.09 8.12 0.34
CA TYR A 310 18.58 8.21 -1.05
C TYR A 310 17.57 8.84 -2.02
N PHE A 311 16.63 9.63 -1.55
CA PHE A 311 15.57 10.26 -2.34
C PHE A 311 14.72 9.27 -3.15
N VAL A 312 14.59 8.02 -2.63
CA VAL A 312 13.81 6.98 -3.31
C VAL A 312 12.32 7.34 -3.32
N ASP A 313 11.78 7.89 -2.21
CA ASP A 313 10.39 8.29 -2.13
C ASP A 313 10.08 9.38 -3.18
N GLU A 314 10.95 10.39 -3.32
CA GLU A 314 10.82 11.49 -4.28
C GLU A 314 10.95 11.01 -5.73
N LEU A 315 11.81 10.00 -5.97
CA LEU A 315 11.94 9.37 -7.29
C LEU A 315 10.64 8.63 -7.68
N TYR A 316 10.07 7.88 -6.75
CA TYR A 316 8.80 7.18 -6.96
C TYR A 316 7.63 8.14 -7.15
N ASP A 317 7.58 9.22 -6.37
CA ASP A 317 6.57 10.26 -6.55
C ASP A 317 6.63 10.84 -7.97
N ARG A 318 7.82 11.16 -8.47
CA ARG A 318 8.00 11.74 -9.81
C ARG A 318 7.72 10.76 -10.94
N LEU A 319 8.14 9.48 -10.80
CA LEU A 319 8.06 8.51 -11.89
C LEU A 319 6.72 7.76 -11.94
N PHE A 320 6.07 7.56 -10.81
CA PHE A 320 4.87 6.72 -10.73
C PHE A 320 3.65 7.45 -10.17
N VAL A 321 3.79 8.15 -9.03
CA VAL A 321 2.63 8.73 -8.33
C VAL A 321 2.07 9.91 -9.12
N GLU A 322 2.90 10.88 -9.51
CA GLU A 322 2.43 12.04 -10.27
C GLU A 322 1.92 11.68 -11.68
N PRO A 323 2.56 10.83 -12.48
CA PRO A 323 1.98 10.36 -13.73
C PRO A 323 0.64 9.64 -13.56
N THR A 324 0.50 8.78 -12.53
CA THR A 324 -0.77 8.12 -12.24
C THR A 324 -1.87 9.11 -11.91
N LYS A 325 -1.57 10.12 -11.09
CA LYS A 325 -2.52 11.21 -10.81
C LYS A 325 -2.88 12.02 -12.07
N GLN A 326 -1.91 12.22 -12.98
CA GLN A 326 -2.15 12.91 -14.27
C GLN A 326 -3.09 12.09 -15.15
N ILE A 327 -2.88 10.78 -15.25
CA ILE A 327 -3.77 9.87 -15.97
C ILE A 327 -5.18 9.92 -15.35
N GLY A 328 -5.29 9.88 -14.03
CA GLY A 328 -6.57 10.01 -13.33
C GLY A 328 -7.30 11.33 -13.65
N ARG A 329 -6.56 12.45 -13.70
CA ARG A 329 -7.12 13.76 -14.12
C ARG A 329 -7.57 13.76 -15.57
N LEU A 330 -6.83 13.09 -16.45
CA LEU A 330 -7.20 12.95 -17.86
C LEU A 330 -8.49 12.12 -18.03
N CYS A 331 -8.62 11.02 -17.29
CA CYS A 331 -9.83 10.20 -17.26
C CYS A 331 -11.04 10.99 -16.74
N ASP A 332 -10.88 11.75 -15.64
CA ASP A 332 -11.94 12.61 -15.10
C ASP A 332 -12.36 13.71 -16.09
N TRP A 333 -11.38 14.33 -16.76
CA TRP A 333 -11.68 15.29 -17.82
C TRP A 333 -12.44 14.65 -18.99
N PHE A 334 -11.99 13.48 -19.44
CA PHE A 334 -12.67 12.74 -20.53
C PHE A 334 -14.11 12.40 -20.16
N ASP A 335 -14.32 11.87 -18.97
CA ASP A 335 -15.65 11.51 -18.46
C ASP A 335 -16.57 12.74 -18.42
N ARG A 336 -16.16 13.80 -17.75
CA ARG A 336 -16.98 15.02 -17.61
C ARG A 336 -17.20 15.78 -18.91
N THR A 337 -16.19 15.80 -19.79
CA THR A 337 -16.26 16.63 -21.01
C THR A 337 -16.86 15.87 -22.17
N ILE A 338 -16.43 14.64 -22.39
CA ILE A 338 -16.85 13.84 -23.56
C ILE A 338 -18.09 13.05 -23.23
N ILE A 339 -18.07 12.19 -22.21
CA ILE A 339 -19.18 11.29 -21.90
C ILE A 339 -20.38 12.10 -21.39
N ASP A 340 -20.23 12.84 -20.32
CA ASP A 340 -21.29 13.69 -19.76
C ASP A 340 -21.72 14.80 -20.73
N GLY A 341 -20.78 15.33 -21.52
CA GLY A 341 -21.05 16.30 -22.58
C GLY A 341 -21.98 15.73 -23.64
N LEU A 342 -21.72 14.50 -24.08
CA LEU A 342 -22.54 13.80 -25.04
C LEU A 342 -23.94 13.47 -24.49
N VAL A 343 -24.00 12.96 -23.28
CA VAL A 343 -25.27 12.68 -22.56
C VAL A 343 -26.12 13.95 -22.45
N ARG A 344 -25.52 15.05 -21.97
CA ARG A 344 -26.21 16.35 -21.89
C ARG A 344 -26.63 16.92 -23.22
N SER A 345 -25.89 16.64 -24.29
CA SER A 345 -26.28 17.06 -25.64
C SER A 345 -27.50 16.29 -26.15
N ILE A 346 -27.57 14.99 -25.90
CA ILE A 346 -28.74 14.15 -26.19
C ILE A 346 -29.95 14.63 -25.40
N ASP A 347 -29.78 14.86 -24.11
CA ASP A 347 -30.83 15.39 -23.22
C ASP A 347 -31.39 16.71 -23.71
N ARG A 348 -30.55 17.69 -24.04
CA ARG A 348 -30.97 18.97 -24.64
C ARG A 348 -31.67 18.81 -25.96
N GLY A 349 -31.21 17.88 -26.81
CA GLY A 349 -31.85 17.55 -28.09
C GLY A 349 -33.25 16.96 -27.90
N THR A 350 -33.41 16.10 -26.89
CA THR A 350 -34.70 15.53 -26.52
C THR A 350 -35.66 16.59 -26.00
N ASP A 351 -35.21 17.47 -25.13
CA ASP A 351 -35.99 18.57 -24.62
C ASP A 351 -36.44 19.55 -25.72
N ALA A 352 -35.52 19.91 -26.61
CA ALA A 352 -35.83 20.74 -27.76
C ALA A 352 -36.87 20.10 -28.70
N SER A 353 -36.73 18.80 -28.94
CA SER A 353 -37.69 18.02 -29.75
C SER A 353 -39.07 17.97 -29.07
N SER A 354 -39.12 17.71 -27.79
CA SER A 354 -40.34 17.71 -26.98
C SER A 354 -41.03 19.09 -27.00
N ALA A 355 -40.26 20.16 -26.84
CA ALA A 355 -40.78 21.52 -26.96
C ALA A 355 -41.37 21.84 -28.35
N ALA A 356 -40.69 21.43 -29.40
CA ALA A 356 -41.14 21.59 -30.79
C ALA A 356 -42.44 20.82 -31.05
N ILE A 357 -42.55 19.57 -30.59
CA ILE A 357 -43.75 18.75 -30.69
C ILE A 357 -44.91 19.42 -29.93
N THR A 358 -44.69 19.86 -28.70
CA THR A 358 -45.71 20.55 -27.89
C THR A 358 -46.16 21.86 -28.55
N TRP A 359 -45.24 22.62 -29.15
CA TRP A 359 -45.57 23.83 -29.85
C TRP A 359 -46.42 23.50 -31.10
N THR A 360 -46.05 22.50 -31.90
CA THR A 360 -46.80 22.04 -33.06
C THR A 360 -48.21 21.58 -32.66
N GLU A 361 -48.32 20.80 -31.62
CA GLU A 361 -49.60 20.32 -31.11
C GLU A 361 -50.54 21.51 -30.77
N LYS A 362 -50.04 22.46 -30.00
CA LYS A 362 -50.83 23.62 -29.56
C LYS A 362 -51.20 24.54 -30.71
N HIS A 363 -50.27 24.89 -31.58
CA HIS A 363 -50.47 25.94 -32.59
C HIS A 363 -50.97 25.44 -33.93
N VAL A 364 -50.69 24.18 -34.30
CA VAL A 364 -51.12 23.61 -35.57
C VAL A 364 -52.33 22.69 -35.35
N VAL A 365 -52.19 21.65 -34.52
CA VAL A 365 -53.22 20.62 -34.37
C VAL A 365 -54.45 21.19 -33.66
N TYR A 366 -54.27 21.75 -32.45
CA TYR A 366 -55.39 22.30 -31.70
C TYR A 366 -55.98 23.59 -32.36
N ALA A 367 -55.18 24.43 -33.00
CA ALA A 367 -55.67 25.56 -33.74
C ALA A 367 -56.50 25.10 -34.96
N GLY A 368 -56.05 24.09 -35.69
CA GLY A 368 -56.79 23.46 -36.81
C GLY A 368 -58.14 22.88 -36.33
N LEU A 369 -58.13 22.12 -35.25
CA LEU A 369 -59.36 21.56 -34.66
C LEU A 369 -60.32 22.65 -34.20
N ASN A 370 -59.82 23.69 -33.61
CA ASN A 370 -60.65 24.86 -33.17
C ASN A 370 -61.25 25.59 -34.37
N ILE A 371 -60.48 25.77 -35.45
CA ILE A 371 -61.02 26.39 -36.71
C ILE A 371 -62.12 25.52 -37.27
N ILE A 372 -61.95 24.19 -37.35
CA ILE A 372 -63.00 23.27 -37.83
C ILE A 372 -64.23 23.35 -36.91
N GLY A 373 -64.03 23.32 -35.59
CA GLY A 373 -65.10 23.47 -34.64
C GLY A 373 -65.85 24.79 -34.78
N TYR A 374 -65.11 25.89 -34.98
CA TYR A 374 -65.71 27.23 -35.19
C TYR A 374 -66.45 27.31 -36.54
N ALA A 375 -65.90 26.75 -37.61
CA ALA A 375 -66.57 26.69 -38.92
C ALA A 375 -67.85 25.88 -38.85
N ASN A 376 -67.82 24.71 -38.21
CA ASN A 376 -69.02 23.90 -37.97
C ASN A 376 -70.05 24.65 -37.16
N HIS A 377 -69.66 25.37 -36.12
CA HIS A 377 -70.57 26.14 -35.27
C HIS A 377 -71.19 27.34 -36.05
N ARG A 378 -70.41 27.98 -36.95
CA ARG A 378 -70.92 29.01 -37.84
C ARG A 378 -71.92 28.45 -38.88
N LEU A 379 -71.58 27.35 -39.49
CA LEU A 379 -72.47 26.66 -40.44
C LEU A 379 -73.75 26.23 -39.75
N ALA A 380 -73.67 25.57 -38.60
CA ALA A 380 -74.83 25.16 -37.84
C ALA A 380 -75.70 26.36 -37.46
N ARG A 381 -75.13 27.52 -37.08
CA ARG A 381 -75.88 28.74 -36.76
C ARG A 381 -76.51 29.35 -37.93
N SER A 382 -75.88 29.28 -39.12
CA SER A 382 -76.49 29.75 -40.37
C SER A 382 -77.64 28.84 -40.77
N TRP A 383 -77.48 27.52 -40.74
CA TRP A 383 -78.51 26.54 -41.06
C TRP A 383 -79.70 26.61 -40.08
N ARG A 384 -79.47 26.91 -38.83
CA ARG A 384 -80.52 27.13 -37.79
C ARG A 384 -81.43 28.32 -38.15
N ARG A 385 -80.91 29.29 -38.91
CA ARG A 385 -81.77 30.42 -39.43
C ARG A 385 -82.80 30.02 -40.46
N LEU A 386 -82.52 28.86 -41.18
CA LEU A 386 -83.47 28.28 -42.10
C LEU A 386 -84.61 27.51 -41.41
N GLN A 387 -84.38 27.17 -40.12
CA GLN A 387 -85.38 26.45 -39.36
C GLN A 387 -86.23 27.50 -38.58
N THR A 388 -87.24 28.01 -39.29
CA THR A 388 -88.14 29.03 -38.77
C THR A 388 -89.23 28.50 -37.82
N GLY A 389 -89.37 27.18 -37.72
CA GLY A 389 -90.41 26.50 -36.94
C GLY A 389 -91.83 26.56 -37.59
N MET A 390 -91.98 27.22 -38.71
CA MET A 390 -93.27 27.34 -39.36
C MET A 390 -93.42 26.30 -40.49
N VAL A 391 -94.39 25.39 -40.29
CA VAL A 391 -94.60 24.23 -41.19
C VAL A 391 -94.88 24.69 -42.66
N HIS A 392 -95.56 25.79 -42.87
CA HIS A 392 -95.83 26.30 -44.20
C HIS A 392 -94.53 26.76 -44.95
N GLN A 393 -93.50 27.26 -44.28
CA GLN A 393 -92.22 27.62 -44.89
C GLN A 393 -91.43 26.40 -45.29
N TYR A 394 -91.42 25.32 -44.50
CA TYR A 394 -90.82 24.06 -44.89
C TYR A 394 -91.49 23.44 -46.07
N ALA A 395 -92.87 23.44 -46.12
CA ALA A 395 -93.65 22.99 -47.26
C ALA A 395 -93.28 23.77 -48.56
N ALA A 396 -93.18 25.11 -48.44
CA ALA A 396 -92.79 26.00 -49.55
C ALA A 396 -91.34 25.67 -50.07
N ILE A 397 -90.42 25.46 -49.13
CA ILE A 397 -89.01 25.09 -49.49
C ILE A 397 -89.00 23.71 -50.22
N ILE A 398 -89.75 22.73 -49.71
CA ILE A 398 -89.85 21.40 -50.31
C ILE A 398 -90.45 21.52 -51.76
N VAL A 399 -91.49 22.25 -51.91
CA VAL A 399 -92.14 22.48 -53.21
C VAL A 399 -91.16 23.21 -54.16
N ALA A 400 -90.46 24.25 -53.69
CA ALA A 400 -89.50 24.97 -54.51
C ALA A 400 -88.29 24.04 -54.91
N GLY A 401 -87.83 23.23 -53.93
CA GLY A 401 -86.75 22.23 -54.20
C GLY A 401 -87.19 21.17 -55.20
N LEU A 402 -88.42 20.68 -55.09
CA LEU A 402 -88.96 19.73 -56.06
C LEU A 402 -89.12 20.38 -57.45
N PHE A 403 -89.54 21.64 -57.50
CA PHE A 403 -89.65 22.38 -58.79
C PHE A 403 -88.30 22.59 -59.43
N ILE A 404 -87.25 22.95 -58.68
CA ILE A 404 -85.87 23.06 -59.18
C ILE A 404 -85.32 21.70 -59.61
N LEU A 405 -85.57 20.63 -58.84
CA LEU A 405 -85.13 19.27 -59.22
C LEU A 405 -85.79 18.81 -60.56
N VAL A 406 -87.10 18.99 -60.70
CA VAL A 406 -87.82 18.67 -61.94
C VAL A 406 -87.27 19.46 -63.13
N HIS A 407 -86.99 20.77 -62.94
CA HIS A 407 -86.40 21.61 -63.94
C HIS A 407 -85.00 21.16 -64.37
N LEU A 408 -84.16 20.81 -63.38
CA LEU A 408 -82.80 20.26 -63.59
C LEU A 408 -82.87 18.93 -64.33
N ILE A 409 -83.78 18.04 -63.96
CA ILE A 409 -83.96 16.76 -64.67
C ILE A 409 -84.41 17.01 -66.12
N LEU A 410 -85.38 17.95 -66.38
CA LEU A 410 -85.82 18.32 -67.71
C LEU A 410 -84.70 18.98 -68.53
N LEU A 411 -83.84 19.83 -67.92
CA LEU A 411 -82.70 20.43 -68.61
C LEU A 411 -81.65 19.36 -68.99
N ILE A 412 -81.38 18.41 -68.13
CA ILE A 412 -80.47 17.30 -68.38
C ILE A 412 -81.09 16.42 -69.51
N TRP A 413 -82.39 16.16 -69.45
CA TRP A 413 -83.07 15.32 -70.42
C TRP A 413 -83.17 15.99 -71.84
N THR A 414 -83.46 17.31 -71.88
CA THR A 414 -83.47 18.07 -73.15
C THR A 414 -82.09 18.34 -73.73
N GLY A 415 -81.06 18.53 -72.83
CA GLY A 415 -79.66 18.66 -73.22
C GLY A 415 -79.03 17.35 -73.75
N SER A 416 -79.55 16.22 -73.28
CA SER A 416 -79.16 14.90 -73.76
C SER A 416 -79.73 14.52 -75.14
N GLY A 417 -80.84 15.20 -75.53
CA GLY A 417 -81.53 14.94 -76.80
C GLY A 417 -80.99 15.68 -78.03
N SER A 418 -80.08 16.65 -77.80
CA SER A 418 -79.57 17.46 -78.95
C SER A 418 -78.23 17.00 -79.57
N ASN A 419 -77.63 15.97 -79.06
CA ASN A 419 -76.34 15.45 -79.58
C ASN A 419 -76.50 14.19 -80.43
N GLY A 420 -77.72 13.86 -80.89
CA GLY A 420 -77.96 12.64 -81.64
C GLY A 420 -78.18 12.78 -83.13
N TYR A 421 -78.16 14.00 -83.73
CA TYR A 421 -78.31 14.20 -85.18
C TYR A 421 -77.27 15.21 -85.70
N LEU A 422 -76.08 14.78 -85.97
CA LEU A 422 -75.16 15.29 -86.96
C LEU A 422 -73.89 14.46 -86.99
N SER A 423 -74.00 13.25 -87.58
CA SER A 423 -72.86 12.63 -88.24
C SER A 423 -73.41 11.65 -89.27
N ARG A 424 -73.64 12.16 -90.42
CA ARG A 424 -73.42 11.51 -91.74
C ARG A 424 -72.78 12.52 -92.62
#